data_b059e6cde26621d142aa534f099f8650
#
_entry.id   b059e6cde26621d142aa534f099f8650
#
_cell.length_a   1.000
_cell.length_b   1.000
_cell.length_c   1.000
_cell.angle_alpha   90.00
_cell.angle_beta   90.00
_cell.angle_gamma   90.00
#
_symmetry.space_group_name_H-M   'P 1'
#
loop_
_entity.id
_entity.type
_entity.pdbx_description
1 polymer ?
#
loop_
_entity_poly.entity_id
_entity_poly.type
_entity_poly.pdbx_seq_one_letter_code
_entity_poly.pdbx_strand_id
1 'polypeptide(L)'
;SSPRKGGIRLMEALLETKIFKVSVERLLLNGGQTLYMVGIALLIGTVIGTLLALVLVLCRKGGLVENKVLHSIVSLYINVVRSVPFIILLVTIMPLTRAILGTTIGSTAALVPLVVYISPYLARLIENSLLEVSPGILEAAQAMGATTWQIIRCFLMPEALGSMVLALTTGTVGLLGASAMAGYCGGGGIGDLALTYGYEKMNTPLMIVTVIVLVILVQLLQMAGNRVSRRLREHR
;
A
#
# COMPACT_ATOMS: atom_id res chain seq x y z
N SER A 1 -33.12 -34.36 7.56
CA SER A 1 -32.19 -33.66 6.61
C SER A 1 -31.67 -32.43 7.29
N SER A 2 -30.36 -32.45 7.60
CA SER A 2 -29.70 -31.41 8.40
C SER A 2 -29.59 -30.08 7.61
N PRO A 3 -29.98 -28.96 8.21
CA PRO A 3 -29.91 -27.63 7.58
C PRO A 3 -28.49 -27.21 7.12
N ARG A 4 -27.44 -27.80 7.71
CA ARG A 4 -26.05 -27.63 7.30
C ARG A 4 -25.75 -28.12 5.88
N LYS A 5 -26.37 -29.22 5.43
CA LYS A 5 -26.15 -29.74 4.04
C LYS A 5 -26.80 -28.87 2.97
N GLY A 6 -27.89 -28.16 3.28
CA GLY A 6 -28.53 -27.23 2.39
C GLY A 6 -27.69 -26.00 2.13
N GLY A 7 -27.07 -25.42 3.17
CA GLY A 7 -26.19 -24.27 3.06
C GLY A 7 -24.91 -24.53 2.27
N ILE A 8 -24.31 -25.71 2.46
CA ILE A 8 -23.10 -26.13 1.71
C ILE A 8 -23.41 -26.27 0.22
N ARG A 9 -24.52 -26.96 -0.12
CA ARG A 9 -24.96 -27.11 -1.54
C ARG A 9 -25.31 -25.78 -2.21
N LEU A 10 -25.94 -24.86 -1.48
CA LEU A 10 -26.24 -23.52 -1.99
C LEU A 10 -24.95 -22.73 -2.24
N MET A 11 -23.98 -22.84 -1.37
CA MET A 11 -22.69 -22.19 -1.49
C MET A 11 -21.87 -22.77 -2.65
N GLU A 12 -21.86 -24.08 -2.82
CA GLU A 12 -21.25 -24.77 -3.97
C GLU A 12 -21.93 -24.36 -5.28
N ALA A 13 -23.25 -24.32 -5.31
CA ALA A 13 -24.00 -23.88 -6.50
C ALA A 13 -23.74 -22.38 -6.85
N LEU A 14 -23.59 -21.51 -5.84
CA LEU A 14 -23.23 -20.11 -6.05
C LEU A 14 -21.79 -19.97 -6.57
N LEU A 15 -20.84 -20.77 -6.07
CA LEU A 15 -19.45 -20.77 -6.51
C LEU A 15 -19.31 -21.26 -7.96
N GLU A 16 -20.16 -22.22 -8.39
CA GLU A 16 -20.21 -22.71 -9.77
C GLU A 16 -20.92 -21.75 -10.74
N THR A 17 -21.66 -20.74 -10.22
CA THR A 17 -22.36 -19.77 -11.05
C THR A 17 -21.35 -18.95 -11.87
N LYS A 18 -21.48 -19.00 -13.18
CA LYS A 18 -20.63 -18.24 -14.10
C LYS A 18 -21.19 -16.83 -14.28
N ILE A 19 -20.48 -15.85 -13.74
CA ILE A 19 -20.74 -14.44 -14.05
C ILE A 19 -19.92 -14.06 -15.28
N PHE A 20 -20.61 -13.82 -16.39
CA PHE A 20 -19.99 -13.44 -17.67
C PHE A 20 -18.85 -14.39 -18.14
N LYS A 21 -19.06 -15.71 -18.01
CA LYS A 21 -18.12 -16.79 -18.37
C LYS A 21 -16.94 -16.99 -17.38
N VAL A 22 -16.95 -16.33 -16.23
CA VAL A 22 -15.97 -16.53 -15.16
C VAL A 22 -16.69 -17.04 -13.92
N SER A 23 -16.13 -18.07 -13.27
CA SER A 23 -16.71 -18.60 -12.03
C SER A 23 -16.55 -17.62 -10.86
N VAL A 24 -17.53 -17.58 -9.97
CA VAL A 24 -17.46 -16.76 -8.74
C VAL A 24 -16.25 -17.14 -7.91
N GLU A 25 -15.88 -18.42 -7.85
CA GLU A 25 -14.67 -18.91 -7.19
C GLU A 25 -13.42 -18.19 -7.70
N ARG A 26 -13.28 -18.00 -9.02
CA ARG A 26 -12.15 -17.29 -9.61
C ARG A 26 -12.13 -15.81 -9.25
N LEU A 27 -13.31 -15.17 -9.16
CA LEU A 27 -13.43 -13.78 -8.67
C LEU A 27 -12.95 -13.65 -7.23
N LEU A 28 -13.36 -14.57 -6.36
CA LEU A 28 -12.94 -14.59 -4.95
C LEU A 28 -11.44 -14.86 -4.80
N LEU A 29 -10.90 -15.83 -5.56
CA LEU A 29 -9.48 -16.16 -5.55
C LEU A 29 -8.63 -14.96 -5.97
N ASN A 30 -8.98 -14.29 -7.09
CA ASN A 30 -8.27 -13.11 -7.54
C ASN A 30 -8.44 -11.92 -6.59
N GLY A 31 -9.61 -11.79 -5.96
CA GLY A 31 -9.82 -10.83 -4.87
C GLY A 31 -8.85 -11.08 -3.70
N GLY A 32 -8.75 -12.33 -3.27
CA GLY A 32 -7.80 -12.76 -2.24
C GLY A 32 -6.34 -12.48 -2.60
N GLN A 33 -5.94 -12.74 -3.86
CA GLN A 33 -4.59 -12.42 -4.35
C GLN A 33 -4.30 -10.92 -4.30
N THR A 34 -5.25 -10.08 -4.71
CA THR A 34 -5.09 -8.62 -4.63
C THR A 34 -4.94 -8.17 -3.18
N LEU A 35 -5.78 -8.65 -2.26
CA LEU A 35 -5.68 -8.33 -0.84
C LEU A 35 -4.35 -8.80 -0.24
N TYR A 36 -3.87 -9.97 -0.62
CA TYR A 36 -2.57 -10.50 -0.21
C TYR A 36 -1.43 -9.59 -0.70
N MET A 37 -1.39 -9.28 -2.00
CA MET A 37 -0.34 -8.42 -2.59
C MET A 37 -0.34 -7.03 -1.94
N VAL A 38 -1.51 -6.39 -1.87
CA VAL A 38 -1.65 -5.04 -1.31
C VAL A 38 -1.37 -5.04 0.19
N GLY A 39 -1.91 -5.99 0.96
CA GLY A 39 -1.74 -6.07 2.41
C GLY A 39 -0.28 -6.26 2.82
N ILE A 40 0.41 -7.24 2.24
CA ILE A 40 1.81 -7.52 2.56
C ILE A 40 2.72 -6.39 2.09
N ALA A 41 2.54 -5.90 0.84
CA ALA A 41 3.35 -4.80 0.32
C ALA A 41 3.14 -3.51 1.12
N LEU A 42 1.90 -3.21 1.55
CA LEU A 42 1.60 -2.06 2.40
C LEU A 42 2.28 -2.19 3.77
N LEU A 43 2.21 -3.35 4.39
CA LEU A 43 2.81 -3.59 5.72
C LEU A 43 4.33 -3.39 5.66
N ILE A 44 5.02 -4.06 4.75
CA ILE A 44 6.48 -3.94 4.59
C ILE A 44 6.84 -2.51 4.16
N GLY A 45 6.11 -1.96 3.18
CA GLY A 45 6.31 -0.61 2.67
C GLY A 45 6.10 0.47 3.73
N THR A 46 5.15 0.28 4.66
CA THR A 46 4.93 1.20 5.78
C THR A 46 6.12 1.21 6.74
N VAL A 47 6.67 0.05 7.08
CA VAL A 47 7.85 -0.03 7.95
C VAL A 47 9.04 0.67 7.30
N ILE A 48 9.37 0.30 6.06
CA ILE A 48 10.50 0.90 5.33
C ILE A 48 10.25 2.40 5.10
N GLY A 49 9.05 2.78 4.65
CA GLY A 49 8.66 4.16 4.39
C GLY A 49 8.73 5.05 5.63
N THR A 50 8.29 4.53 6.78
CA THR A 50 8.39 5.26 8.06
C THR A 50 9.84 5.48 8.48
N LEU A 51 10.71 4.47 8.33
CA LEU A 51 12.14 4.61 8.62
C LEU A 51 12.79 5.66 7.71
N LEU A 52 12.51 5.62 6.41
CA LEU A 52 13.01 6.61 5.45
C LEU A 52 12.48 8.02 5.76
N ALA A 53 11.20 8.17 6.12
CA ALA A 53 10.60 9.45 6.51
C ALA A 53 11.24 10.02 7.77
N LEU A 54 11.48 9.17 8.78
CA LEU A 54 12.18 9.60 9.99
C LEU A 54 13.59 10.11 9.69
N VAL A 55 14.35 9.40 8.83
CA VAL A 55 15.67 9.87 8.40
C VAL A 55 15.56 11.24 7.73
N LEU A 56 14.60 11.44 6.83
CA LEU A 56 14.41 12.74 6.17
C LEU A 56 14.10 13.86 7.17
N VAL A 57 13.17 13.62 8.09
CA VAL A 57 12.74 14.65 9.07
C VAL A 57 13.85 14.97 10.07
N LEU A 58 14.54 13.95 10.59
CA LEU A 58 15.57 14.13 11.60
C LEU A 58 16.86 14.74 11.04
N CYS A 59 17.24 14.34 9.81
CA CYS A 59 18.51 14.76 9.20
C CYS A 59 18.40 16.04 8.36
N ARG A 60 17.20 16.62 8.21
CA ARG A 60 17.02 17.90 7.47
C ARG A 60 17.76 19.05 8.17
N LYS A 61 17.97 20.15 7.45
CA LYS A 61 18.51 21.40 8.03
C LYS A 61 17.60 21.90 9.15
N GLY A 62 18.16 22.08 10.35
CA GLY A 62 17.41 22.42 11.56
C GLY A 62 16.63 21.27 12.17
N GLY A 63 16.88 20.03 11.76
CA GLY A 63 16.32 18.82 12.38
C GLY A 63 17.08 18.40 13.65
N LEU A 64 16.53 17.43 14.39
CA LEU A 64 17.08 16.97 15.66
C LEU A 64 18.49 16.37 15.55
N VAL A 65 18.84 15.79 14.39
CA VAL A 65 20.14 15.16 14.10
C VAL A 65 20.58 15.60 12.71
N GLU A 66 20.88 16.90 12.55
CA GLU A 66 21.20 17.46 11.22
C GLU A 66 22.35 16.71 10.53
N ASN A 67 22.06 16.11 9.38
CA ASN A 67 23.02 15.43 8.52
C ASN A 67 22.64 15.63 7.04
N LYS A 68 23.21 16.66 6.42
CA LYS A 68 22.90 17.03 5.03
C LYS A 68 23.20 15.91 4.02
N VAL A 69 24.27 15.14 4.26
CA VAL A 69 24.70 14.09 3.34
C VAL A 69 23.67 12.95 3.35
N LEU A 70 23.32 12.46 4.55
CA LEU A 70 22.34 11.38 4.70
C LEU A 70 20.95 11.80 4.18
N HIS A 71 20.51 13.02 4.53
CA HIS A 71 19.25 13.58 4.00
C HIS A 71 19.25 13.63 2.46
N SER A 72 20.34 14.11 1.84
CA SER A 72 20.43 14.22 0.38
C SER A 72 20.41 12.86 -0.31
N ILE A 73 21.15 11.87 0.21
CA ILE A 73 21.19 10.51 -0.35
C ILE A 73 19.81 9.86 -0.29
N VAL A 74 19.14 9.90 0.87
CA VAL A 74 17.82 9.30 1.05
C VAL A 74 16.77 10.03 0.20
N SER A 75 16.83 11.37 0.15
CA SER A 75 15.93 12.17 -0.68
C SER A 75 16.12 11.87 -2.17
N LEU A 76 17.37 11.73 -2.64
CA LEU A 76 17.69 11.36 -4.02
C LEU A 76 17.13 9.98 -4.36
N TYR A 77 17.38 8.97 -3.51
CA TYR A 77 16.83 7.62 -3.69
C TYR A 77 15.32 7.64 -3.85
N ILE A 78 14.61 8.31 -2.92
CA ILE A 78 13.15 8.42 -2.95
C ILE A 78 12.68 9.11 -4.24
N ASN A 79 13.31 10.20 -4.64
CA ASN A 79 12.92 10.95 -5.84
C ASN A 79 13.15 10.13 -7.11
N VAL A 80 14.29 9.43 -7.22
CA VAL A 80 14.61 8.58 -8.38
C VAL A 80 13.59 7.47 -8.54
N VAL A 81 13.32 6.70 -7.46
CA VAL A 81 12.35 5.58 -7.55
C VAL A 81 10.94 6.08 -7.88
N ARG A 82 10.50 7.20 -7.29
CA ARG A 82 9.18 7.80 -7.58
C ARG A 82 9.05 8.41 -8.97
N SER A 83 10.16 8.74 -9.61
CA SER A 83 10.16 9.26 -10.99
C SER A 83 9.97 8.17 -12.04
N VAL A 84 10.17 6.91 -11.68
CA VAL A 84 10.01 5.78 -12.59
C VAL A 84 8.55 5.31 -12.60
N PRO A 85 7.86 5.25 -13.75
CA PRO A 85 6.54 4.64 -13.85
C PRO A 85 6.56 3.20 -13.34
N PHE A 86 5.54 2.79 -12.58
CA PHE A 86 5.52 1.49 -11.93
C PHE A 86 5.76 0.31 -12.87
N ILE A 87 5.18 0.34 -14.08
CA ILE A 87 5.34 -0.74 -15.07
C ILE A 87 6.81 -0.91 -15.50
N ILE A 88 7.55 0.21 -15.63
CA ILE A 88 8.98 0.19 -15.97
C ILE A 88 9.78 -0.33 -14.77
N LEU A 89 9.47 0.14 -13.57
CA LEU A 89 10.07 -0.31 -12.32
C LEU A 89 9.90 -1.83 -12.14
N LEU A 90 8.69 -2.35 -12.38
CA LEU A 90 8.39 -3.77 -12.29
C LEU A 90 9.31 -4.58 -13.19
N VAL A 91 9.42 -4.22 -14.47
CA VAL A 91 10.27 -4.93 -15.44
C VAL A 91 11.75 -4.80 -15.05
N THR A 92 12.19 -3.62 -14.64
CA THR A 92 13.59 -3.36 -14.25
C THR A 92 14.01 -4.20 -13.03
N ILE A 93 13.08 -4.46 -12.10
CA ILE A 93 13.33 -5.22 -10.87
C ILE A 93 13.15 -6.73 -11.06
N MET A 94 12.65 -7.22 -12.20
CA MET A 94 12.49 -8.65 -12.46
C MET A 94 13.76 -9.49 -12.18
N PRO A 95 14.98 -9.08 -12.59
CA PRO A 95 16.18 -9.84 -12.26
C PRO A 95 16.42 -9.96 -10.75
N LEU A 96 16.19 -8.89 -9.99
CA LEU A 96 16.29 -8.90 -8.53
C LEU A 96 15.21 -9.79 -7.90
N THR A 97 13.97 -9.72 -8.38
CA THR A 97 12.87 -10.58 -7.95
C THR A 97 13.23 -12.06 -8.13
N ARG A 98 13.77 -12.42 -9.30
CA ARG A 98 14.20 -13.77 -9.60
C ARG A 98 15.37 -14.23 -8.72
N ALA A 99 16.31 -13.34 -8.40
CA ALA A 99 17.43 -13.65 -7.51
C ALA A 99 16.95 -13.94 -6.07
N ILE A 100 15.92 -13.24 -5.58
CA ILE A 100 15.39 -13.39 -4.22
C ILE A 100 14.44 -14.60 -4.11
N LEU A 101 13.52 -14.76 -5.07
CA LEU A 101 12.40 -15.70 -4.98
C LEU A 101 12.50 -16.90 -5.94
N GLY A 102 13.47 -16.91 -6.84
CA GLY A 102 13.64 -17.96 -7.86
C GLY A 102 12.64 -17.88 -9.03
N THR A 103 11.62 -17.03 -8.92
CA THR A 103 10.57 -16.83 -9.94
C THR A 103 10.24 -15.35 -10.11
N THR A 104 9.66 -15.00 -11.27
CA THR A 104 9.14 -13.68 -11.60
C THR A 104 7.64 -13.67 -11.78
N ILE A 105 6.97 -14.82 -11.63
CA ILE A 105 5.54 -15.01 -11.87
C ILE A 105 4.84 -15.39 -10.56
N GLY A 106 3.62 -14.92 -10.39
CA GLY A 106 2.77 -15.17 -9.23
C GLY A 106 2.70 -14.00 -8.25
N SER A 107 1.68 -14.05 -7.39
CA SER A 107 1.37 -12.96 -6.45
C SER A 107 2.51 -12.69 -5.46
N THR A 108 3.28 -13.71 -5.09
CA THR A 108 4.46 -13.56 -4.21
C THR A 108 5.60 -12.84 -4.93
N ALA A 109 5.82 -13.15 -6.22
CA ALA A 109 6.85 -12.47 -7.02
C ALA A 109 6.53 -10.97 -7.19
N ALA A 110 5.24 -10.64 -7.37
CA ALA A 110 4.78 -9.28 -7.47
C ALA A 110 5.02 -8.43 -6.21
N LEU A 111 5.21 -9.05 -5.03
CA LEU A 111 5.50 -8.33 -3.79
C LEU A 111 6.78 -7.50 -3.87
N VAL A 112 7.85 -8.01 -4.49
CA VAL A 112 9.16 -7.33 -4.54
C VAL A 112 9.04 -5.96 -5.21
N PRO A 113 8.57 -5.85 -6.47
CA PRO A 113 8.40 -4.54 -7.11
C PRO A 113 7.36 -3.65 -6.43
N LEU A 114 6.29 -4.23 -5.86
CA LEU A 114 5.28 -3.47 -5.12
C LEU A 114 5.86 -2.84 -3.85
N VAL A 115 6.68 -3.57 -3.09
CA VAL A 115 7.36 -3.04 -1.89
C VAL A 115 8.36 -1.93 -2.27
N VAL A 116 9.15 -2.14 -3.32
CA VAL A 116 10.12 -1.13 -3.78
C VAL A 116 9.40 0.14 -4.25
N TYR A 117 8.24 0.01 -4.90
CA TYR A 117 7.42 1.14 -5.33
C TYR A 117 6.80 1.90 -4.16
N ILE A 118 6.15 1.17 -3.23
CA ILE A 118 5.33 1.80 -2.20
C ILE A 118 6.15 2.42 -1.08
N SER A 119 7.33 1.86 -0.75
CA SER A 119 8.16 2.34 0.34
C SER A 119 8.59 3.81 0.20
N PRO A 120 9.18 4.27 -0.92
CA PRO A 120 9.53 5.67 -1.10
C PRO A 120 8.30 6.56 -1.32
N TYR A 121 7.21 6.01 -1.84
CA TYR A 121 5.95 6.74 -1.96
C TYR A 121 5.39 7.08 -0.57
N LEU A 122 5.29 6.07 0.32
CA LEU A 122 4.87 6.27 1.71
C LEU A 122 5.86 7.14 2.50
N ALA A 123 7.16 7.01 2.24
CA ALA A 123 8.17 7.83 2.92
C ALA A 123 7.87 9.33 2.74
N ARG A 124 7.52 9.80 1.54
CA ARG A 124 7.15 11.21 1.30
C ARG A 124 5.84 11.61 1.95
N LEU A 125 4.84 10.74 1.92
CA LEU A 125 3.56 11.04 2.55
C LEU A 125 3.68 11.10 4.07
N ILE A 126 4.43 10.17 4.66
CA ILE A 126 4.69 10.14 6.11
C ILE A 126 5.59 11.31 6.53
N GLU A 127 6.61 11.65 5.76
CA GLU A 127 7.44 12.84 5.98
C GLU A 127 6.56 14.09 6.08
N ASN A 128 5.65 14.30 5.12
CA ASN A 128 4.72 15.43 5.17
C ASN A 128 3.87 15.41 6.46
N SER A 129 3.37 14.24 6.86
CA SER A 129 2.60 14.09 8.10
C SER A 129 3.42 14.42 9.35
N LEU A 130 4.69 14.05 9.38
CA LEU A 130 5.60 14.37 10.49
C LEU A 130 5.96 15.86 10.54
N LEU A 131 6.02 16.51 9.38
CA LEU A 131 6.30 17.95 9.26
C LEU A 131 5.11 18.85 9.64
N GLU A 132 3.89 18.30 9.68
CA GLU A 132 2.70 19.01 10.19
C GLU A 132 2.72 19.20 11.72
N VAL A 133 3.55 18.44 12.44
CA VAL A 133 3.68 18.57 13.90
C VAL A 133 4.26 19.93 14.24
N SER A 134 3.63 20.64 15.18
CA SER A 134 4.06 21.98 15.61
C SER A 134 5.50 21.98 16.11
N PRO A 135 6.37 22.86 15.60
CA PRO A 135 7.74 23.01 16.10
C PRO A 135 7.81 23.27 17.59
N GLY A 136 6.86 24.02 18.15
CA GLY A 136 6.80 24.34 19.59
C GLY A 136 6.68 23.10 20.47
N ILE A 137 6.02 22.02 20.01
CA ILE A 137 5.97 20.76 20.77
C ILE A 137 7.35 20.13 20.86
N LEU A 138 8.11 20.16 19.76
CA LEU A 138 9.47 19.59 19.71
C LEU A 138 10.44 20.44 20.51
N GLU A 139 10.35 21.77 20.43
CA GLU A 139 11.17 22.69 21.25
C GLU A 139 10.89 22.55 22.75
N ALA A 140 9.62 22.44 23.14
CA ALA A 140 9.25 22.18 24.53
C ALA A 140 9.82 20.84 25.05
N ALA A 141 9.72 19.78 24.24
CA ALA A 141 10.29 18.48 24.59
C ALA A 141 11.81 18.54 24.75
N GLN A 142 12.51 19.27 23.88
CA GLN A 142 13.95 19.50 23.98
C GLN A 142 14.31 20.31 25.26
N ALA A 143 13.56 21.36 25.54
CA ALA A 143 13.76 22.17 26.75
C ALA A 143 13.58 21.37 28.06
N MET A 144 12.71 20.35 28.04
CA MET A 144 12.55 19.39 29.14
C MET A 144 13.67 18.33 29.22
N GLY A 145 14.66 18.36 28.32
CA GLY A 145 15.77 17.40 28.31
C GLY A 145 15.40 16.04 27.68
N ALA A 146 14.34 15.94 26.89
CA ALA A 146 13.97 14.70 26.23
C ALA A 146 15.02 14.28 25.18
N THR A 147 15.40 13.01 25.19
CA THR A 147 16.29 12.43 24.18
C THR A 147 15.59 12.37 22.81
N THR A 148 16.38 12.33 21.71
CA THR A 148 15.83 12.20 20.35
C THR A 148 14.84 11.06 20.22
N TRP A 149 15.12 9.90 20.82
CA TRP A 149 14.23 8.74 20.82
C TRP A 149 12.91 8.99 21.56
N GLN A 150 12.98 9.66 22.71
CA GLN A 150 11.77 10.07 23.45
C GLN A 150 10.94 11.07 22.65
N ILE A 151 11.59 12.04 21.99
CA ILE A 151 10.89 13.00 21.11
C ILE A 151 10.17 12.27 19.99
N ILE A 152 10.82 11.33 19.30
CA ILE A 152 10.19 10.55 18.23
C ILE A 152 9.00 9.76 18.77
N ARG A 153 9.20 8.98 19.84
CA ARG A 153 8.20 8.01 20.29
C ARG A 153 7.04 8.65 21.05
N CYS A 154 7.30 9.67 21.86
CA CYS A 154 6.32 10.23 22.79
C CYS A 154 5.63 11.51 22.26
N PHE A 155 6.26 12.21 21.30
CA PHE A 155 5.75 13.48 20.79
C PHE A 155 5.51 13.41 19.28
N LEU A 156 6.54 13.18 18.46
CA LEU A 156 6.46 13.29 17.02
C LEU A 156 5.53 12.25 16.40
N MET A 157 5.75 10.96 16.65
CA MET A 157 4.95 9.87 16.09
C MET A 157 3.50 9.89 16.56
N PRO A 158 3.21 10.02 17.87
CA PRO A 158 1.83 10.10 18.32
C PRO A 158 1.09 11.29 17.71
N GLU A 159 1.72 12.48 17.67
CA GLU A 159 1.11 13.69 17.14
C GLU A 159 0.77 13.57 15.63
N ALA A 160 1.63 12.92 14.86
CA ALA A 160 1.44 12.72 13.45
C ALA A 160 0.47 11.57 13.08
N LEU A 161 0.06 10.70 14.03
CA LEU A 161 -0.69 9.47 13.72
C LEU A 161 -1.94 9.70 12.86
N GLY A 162 -2.71 10.74 13.15
CA GLY A 162 -3.92 11.06 12.38
C GLY A 162 -3.63 11.34 10.91
N SER A 163 -2.60 12.15 10.62
CA SER A 163 -2.15 12.47 9.26
C SER A 163 -1.47 11.26 8.61
N MET A 164 -0.70 10.47 9.38
CA MET A 164 -0.07 9.24 8.88
C MET A 164 -1.11 8.21 8.41
N VAL A 165 -2.23 8.05 9.11
CA VAL A 165 -3.31 7.14 8.67
C VAL A 165 -3.90 7.60 7.33
N LEU A 166 -4.04 8.90 7.10
CA LEU A 166 -4.46 9.42 5.79
C LEU A 166 -3.40 9.16 4.71
N ALA A 167 -2.13 9.35 5.05
CA ALA A 167 -1.00 9.03 4.18
C ALA A 167 -1.01 7.56 3.76
N LEU A 168 -1.21 6.64 4.69
CA LEU A 168 -1.33 5.20 4.44
C LEU A 168 -2.55 4.88 3.58
N THR A 169 -3.69 5.51 3.84
CA THR A 169 -4.91 5.35 3.05
C THR A 169 -4.68 5.76 1.59
N THR A 170 -4.05 6.91 1.37
CA THR A 170 -3.68 7.40 0.04
C THR A 170 -2.69 6.44 -0.66
N GLY A 171 -1.68 5.98 0.08
CA GLY A 171 -0.71 5.00 -0.40
C GLY A 171 -1.36 3.68 -0.82
N THR A 172 -2.35 3.21 -0.05
CA THR A 172 -3.09 1.97 -0.36
C THR A 172 -3.85 2.08 -1.68
N VAL A 173 -4.47 3.23 -1.97
CA VAL A 173 -5.14 3.46 -3.27
C VAL A 173 -4.14 3.40 -4.42
N GLY A 174 -2.99 4.06 -4.28
CA GLY A 174 -1.92 3.98 -5.30
C GLY A 174 -1.39 2.55 -5.48
N LEU A 175 -1.24 1.82 -4.37
CA LEU A 175 -0.77 0.44 -4.38
C LEU A 175 -1.77 -0.53 -5.04
N LEU A 176 -3.08 -0.31 -4.88
CA LEU A 176 -4.11 -1.05 -5.61
C LEU A 176 -3.97 -0.87 -7.12
N GLY A 177 -3.74 0.36 -7.60
CA GLY A 177 -3.46 0.62 -9.01
C GLY A 177 -2.20 -0.10 -9.51
N ALA A 178 -1.10 -0.04 -8.74
CA ALA A 178 0.13 -0.76 -9.05
C ALA A 178 -0.07 -2.29 -9.05
N SER A 179 -0.83 -2.83 -8.09
CA SER A 179 -1.13 -4.27 -8.02
C SER A 179 -1.92 -4.77 -9.24
N ALA A 180 -2.77 -3.93 -9.82
CA ALA A 180 -3.48 -4.28 -11.06
C ALA A 180 -2.52 -4.44 -12.25
N MET A 181 -1.51 -3.56 -12.37
CA MET A 181 -0.46 -3.68 -13.39
C MET A 181 0.44 -4.89 -13.14
N ALA A 182 0.82 -5.14 -11.87
CA ALA A 182 1.58 -6.33 -11.50
C ALA A 182 0.79 -7.61 -11.79
N GLY A 183 -0.52 -7.58 -11.58
CA GLY A 183 -1.44 -8.67 -11.89
C GLY A 183 -1.43 -9.04 -13.37
N TYR A 184 -1.55 -8.05 -14.24
CA TYR A 184 -1.47 -8.21 -15.70
C TYR A 184 -0.12 -8.80 -16.16
N CYS A 185 0.97 -8.45 -15.48
CA CYS A 185 2.31 -9.00 -15.75
C CYS A 185 2.56 -10.39 -15.10
N GLY A 186 1.51 -11.11 -14.73
CA GLY A 186 1.60 -12.47 -14.20
C GLY A 186 1.50 -12.60 -12.69
N GLY A 187 1.21 -11.51 -11.98
CA GLY A 187 0.96 -11.52 -10.52
C GLY A 187 -0.41 -12.06 -10.11
N GLY A 188 -1.37 -12.16 -11.06
CA GLY A 188 -2.75 -12.51 -10.76
C GLY A 188 -3.54 -11.36 -10.11
N GLY A 189 -4.66 -11.68 -9.47
CA GLY A 189 -5.49 -10.68 -8.81
C GLY A 189 -6.57 -10.06 -9.70
N ILE A 190 -7.32 -9.08 -9.16
CA ILE A 190 -8.43 -8.43 -9.87
C ILE A 190 -7.95 -7.70 -11.12
N GLY A 191 -6.71 -7.18 -11.12
CA GLY A 191 -6.11 -6.55 -12.29
C GLY A 191 -5.94 -7.51 -13.48
N ASP A 192 -5.52 -8.75 -13.24
CA ASP A 192 -5.45 -9.79 -14.26
C ASP A 192 -6.85 -10.13 -14.82
N LEU A 193 -7.85 -10.21 -13.95
CA LEU A 193 -9.24 -10.42 -14.40
C LEU A 193 -9.73 -9.28 -15.28
N ALA A 194 -9.44 -8.04 -14.93
CA ALA A 194 -9.88 -6.88 -15.69
C ALA A 194 -9.19 -6.79 -17.06
N LEU A 195 -7.86 -6.94 -17.08
CA LEU A 195 -7.07 -6.71 -18.29
C LEU A 195 -7.01 -7.95 -19.19
N THR A 196 -6.67 -9.12 -18.65
CA THR A 196 -6.53 -10.35 -19.46
C THR A 196 -7.89 -10.91 -19.85
N TYR A 197 -8.82 -11.05 -18.90
CA TYR A 197 -10.13 -11.67 -19.17
C TYR A 197 -11.20 -10.68 -19.59
N GLY A 198 -11.12 -9.42 -19.15
CA GLY A 198 -12.05 -8.37 -19.53
C GLY A 198 -11.66 -7.71 -20.86
N TYR A 199 -10.48 -7.09 -20.90
CA TYR A 199 -10.06 -6.30 -22.06
C TYR A 199 -9.55 -7.16 -23.22
N GLU A 200 -8.53 -8.01 -23.04
CA GLU A 200 -7.95 -8.78 -24.15
C GLU A 200 -8.94 -9.78 -24.77
N LYS A 201 -9.79 -10.41 -23.93
CA LYS A 201 -10.84 -11.35 -24.42
C LYS A 201 -12.13 -10.67 -24.79
N MET A 202 -12.16 -9.32 -24.91
CA MET A 202 -13.32 -8.53 -25.31
C MET A 202 -14.58 -8.82 -24.48
N ASN A 203 -14.41 -9.16 -23.18
CA ASN A 203 -15.52 -9.42 -22.27
C ASN A 203 -15.86 -8.15 -21.49
N THR A 204 -16.47 -7.19 -22.17
CA THR A 204 -16.85 -5.88 -21.60
C THR A 204 -17.68 -5.99 -20.32
N PRO A 205 -18.68 -6.89 -20.18
CA PRO A 205 -19.42 -7.03 -18.93
C PRO A 205 -18.54 -7.40 -17.74
N LEU A 206 -17.58 -8.32 -17.92
CA LEU A 206 -16.63 -8.72 -16.88
C LEU A 206 -15.73 -7.54 -16.50
N MET A 207 -15.24 -6.77 -17.47
CA MET A 207 -14.44 -5.58 -17.23
C MET A 207 -15.20 -4.56 -16.37
N ILE A 208 -16.47 -4.30 -16.69
CA ILE A 208 -17.31 -3.38 -15.90
C ILE A 208 -17.48 -3.89 -14.47
N VAL A 209 -17.75 -5.17 -14.27
CA VAL A 209 -17.91 -5.76 -12.94
C VAL A 209 -16.62 -5.64 -12.13
N THR A 210 -15.46 -5.95 -12.72
CA THR A 210 -14.16 -5.83 -12.03
C THR A 210 -13.83 -4.37 -11.64
N VAL A 211 -14.14 -3.41 -12.51
CA VAL A 211 -14.00 -1.97 -12.20
C VAL A 211 -14.91 -1.57 -11.04
N ILE A 212 -16.18 -1.99 -11.04
CA ILE A 212 -17.12 -1.70 -9.94
C ILE A 212 -16.58 -2.29 -8.62
N VAL A 213 -16.09 -3.52 -8.62
CA VAL A 213 -15.50 -4.17 -7.44
C VAL A 213 -14.30 -3.37 -6.92
N LEU A 214 -13.40 -2.94 -7.81
CA LEU A 214 -12.26 -2.11 -7.44
C LEU A 214 -12.69 -0.76 -6.85
N VAL A 215 -13.67 -0.09 -7.45
CA VAL A 215 -14.21 1.18 -6.94
C VAL A 215 -14.78 1.00 -5.54
N ILE A 216 -15.61 -0.04 -5.33
CA ILE A 216 -16.17 -0.34 -4.01
C ILE A 216 -15.07 -0.60 -2.99
N LEU A 217 -14.07 -1.41 -3.34
CA LEU A 217 -12.93 -1.71 -2.47
C LEU A 217 -12.17 -0.45 -2.07
N VAL A 218 -11.86 0.44 -3.03
CA VAL A 218 -11.20 1.72 -2.79
C VAL A 218 -12.03 2.60 -1.87
N GLN A 219 -13.35 2.73 -2.13
CA GLN A 219 -14.24 3.54 -1.31
C GLN A 219 -14.33 3.04 0.14
N LEU A 220 -14.41 1.72 0.34
CA LEU A 220 -14.43 1.11 1.67
C LEU A 220 -13.11 1.39 2.43
N LEU A 221 -11.97 1.25 1.77
CA LEU A 221 -10.66 1.55 2.34
C LEU A 221 -10.53 3.03 2.72
N GLN A 222 -10.94 3.94 1.84
CA GLN A 222 -10.92 5.37 2.11
C GLN A 222 -11.84 5.75 3.26
N MET A 223 -13.06 5.20 3.31
CA MET A 223 -13.99 5.45 4.43
C MET A 223 -13.42 4.95 5.75
N ALA A 224 -12.82 3.75 5.76
CA ALA A 224 -12.20 3.19 6.96
C ALA A 224 -11.03 4.06 7.43
N GLY A 225 -10.11 4.41 6.52
CA GLY A 225 -8.96 5.26 6.81
C GLY A 225 -9.36 6.64 7.34
N ASN A 226 -10.34 7.29 6.69
CA ASN A 226 -10.84 8.60 7.11
C ASN A 226 -11.50 8.55 8.51
N ARG A 227 -12.26 7.48 8.81
CA ARG A 227 -12.86 7.30 10.15
C ARG A 227 -11.79 7.11 11.22
N VAL A 228 -10.79 6.27 10.96
CA VAL A 228 -9.68 6.03 11.92
C VAL A 228 -8.89 7.32 12.14
N SER A 229 -8.51 8.02 11.08
CA SER A 229 -7.78 9.29 11.17
C SER A 229 -8.56 10.33 12.00
N ARG A 230 -9.87 10.48 11.74
CA ARG A 230 -10.72 11.43 12.47
C ARG A 230 -10.75 11.10 13.96
N ARG A 231 -10.96 9.84 14.34
CA ARG A 231 -10.95 9.43 15.75
C ARG A 231 -9.62 9.72 16.45
N LEU A 232 -8.49 9.52 15.75
CA LEU A 232 -7.17 9.81 16.29
C LEU A 232 -6.92 11.31 16.49
N ARG A 233 -7.57 12.19 15.71
CA ARG A 233 -7.46 13.64 15.85
C ARG A 233 -8.43 14.21 16.91
N GLU A 234 -9.61 13.62 17.09
CA GLU A 234 -10.62 14.08 18.06
C GLU A 234 -10.28 13.77 19.53
N HIS A 235 -9.36 12.82 19.78
CA HIS A 235 -8.94 12.44 21.14
C HIS A 235 -7.72 13.23 21.63
N ARG A 236 -7.40 14.36 21.01
CA ARG A 236 -6.33 15.29 21.31
C ARG A 236 -6.83 16.72 21.42
#